data_6b590f48cfa2c0cab7de455bc7f6550b
#
_entry.id   6b590f48cfa2c0cab7de455bc7f6550b
#
_cell.length_a   1.000
_cell.length_b   1.000
_cell.length_c   1.000
_cell.angle_alpha   90.00
_cell.angle_beta   90.00
_cell.angle_gamma   90.00
#
_symmetry.space_group_name_H-M   'P 1'
#
loop_
_entity.id
_entity.type
_entity.pdbx_description
1 polymer ?
#
loop_
_entity_poly.entity_id
_entity_poly.type
_entity_poly.pdbx_seq_one_letter_code
_entity_poly.pdbx_strand_id
1 'polypeptide(L)'
;LEGVSVRYVSSVQELGQPDMIFLPGSKNTMGDLHWMRQNGLEAAVKKLAVHIPVWGICGGYQMLGRTISDPHGVENENSLREPLYPAHCEAISHEPDTIAVERIRRDGALPLRGMELPPRETRRQSHAADENSLREPLRGMELIDTDTTLMPEKMRTQTRGKFENVTGIFSTLSGLEFSGYEIHMGKTTVSTGEHQTPLVQLADGRTDGVQRMEKGSEAPGVYGSYVHGIFDDGDIAVRIVQAL
;
A
#
# COMPACT_ATOMS: atom_id res chain seq x y z
N LEU A 1 -12.36 -15.52 -4.28
CA LEU A 1 -13.19 -15.86 -3.11
C LEU A 1 -14.63 -15.43 -3.39
N GLU A 2 -15.59 -16.27 -3.06
CA GLU A 2 -17.01 -15.94 -3.23
C GLU A 2 -17.40 -14.78 -2.30
N GLY A 3 -18.21 -13.84 -2.80
CA GLY A 3 -18.63 -12.66 -2.03
C GLY A 3 -17.59 -11.52 -1.94
N VAL A 4 -16.42 -11.66 -2.54
CA VAL A 4 -15.37 -10.64 -2.56
C VAL A 4 -15.34 -9.92 -3.89
N SER A 5 -15.22 -8.60 -3.85
CA SER A 5 -15.02 -7.74 -5.02
C SER A 5 -13.80 -6.86 -4.79
N VAL A 6 -12.83 -6.96 -5.68
CA VAL A 6 -11.65 -6.10 -5.70
C VAL A 6 -11.82 -5.06 -6.81
N ARG A 7 -11.59 -3.81 -6.48
CA ARG A 7 -11.66 -2.71 -7.44
C ARG A 7 -10.40 -1.88 -7.37
N TYR A 8 -9.86 -1.55 -8.50
CA TYR A 8 -8.86 -0.49 -8.64
C TYR A 8 -9.59 0.83 -8.80
N VAL A 9 -9.17 1.84 -8.05
CA VAL A 9 -9.82 3.15 -8.03
C VAL A 9 -8.81 4.26 -8.28
N SER A 10 -9.21 5.25 -9.04
CA SER A 10 -8.39 6.40 -9.41
C SER A 10 -8.99 7.74 -8.96
N SER A 11 -10.14 7.71 -8.31
CA SER A 11 -10.85 8.90 -7.82
C SER A 11 -11.57 8.62 -6.51
N VAL A 12 -11.84 9.69 -5.76
CA VAL A 12 -12.61 9.63 -4.50
C VAL A 12 -14.02 9.08 -4.73
N GLN A 13 -14.62 9.40 -5.88
CA GLN A 13 -15.96 8.91 -6.22
C GLN A 13 -15.98 7.39 -6.41
N GLU A 14 -14.94 6.84 -7.02
CA GLU A 14 -14.80 5.38 -7.22
C GLU A 14 -14.51 4.67 -5.91
N LEU A 15 -13.82 5.31 -4.97
CA LEU A 15 -13.48 4.73 -3.67
C LEU A 15 -14.73 4.28 -2.91
N GLY A 16 -15.76 5.12 -2.85
CA GLY A 16 -17.04 4.79 -2.23
C GLY A 16 -16.92 4.43 -0.74
N GLN A 17 -17.53 3.31 -0.36
CA GLN A 17 -17.49 2.76 1.01
C GLN A 17 -16.98 1.31 0.96
N PRO A 18 -15.68 1.10 0.93
CA PRO A 18 -15.08 -0.22 0.95
C PRO A 18 -15.08 -0.79 2.37
N ASP A 19 -14.94 -2.11 2.49
CA ASP A 19 -14.73 -2.78 3.77
C ASP A 19 -13.24 -2.76 4.18
N MET A 20 -12.34 -2.62 3.20
CA MET A 20 -10.88 -2.55 3.40
C MET A 20 -10.22 -1.79 2.25
N ILE A 21 -9.09 -1.15 2.54
CA ILE A 21 -8.25 -0.48 1.54
C ILE A 21 -6.89 -1.14 1.48
N PHE A 22 -6.44 -1.45 0.25
CA PHE A 22 -5.07 -1.81 -0.04
C PHE A 22 -4.37 -0.67 -0.76
N LEU A 23 -3.19 -0.30 -0.29
CA LEU A 23 -2.22 0.51 -1.03
C LEU A 23 -1.18 -0.44 -1.62
N PRO A 24 -1.17 -0.64 -2.94
CA PRO A 24 -0.28 -1.59 -3.57
C PRO A 24 1.18 -1.10 -3.61
N GLY A 25 2.07 -1.98 -4.04
CA GLY A 25 3.44 -1.61 -4.36
C GLY A 25 3.49 -0.59 -5.49
N SER A 26 4.45 0.32 -5.39
CA SER A 26 4.70 1.36 -6.38
C SER A 26 6.15 1.31 -6.86
N LYS A 27 6.39 1.76 -8.08
CA LYS A 27 7.74 2.00 -8.64
C LYS A 27 8.17 3.46 -8.53
N ASN A 28 7.22 4.34 -8.25
CA ASN A 28 7.44 5.75 -7.99
C ASN A 28 6.56 6.18 -6.81
N THR A 29 6.98 5.79 -5.63
CA THR A 29 6.21 5.96 -4.39
C THR A 29 5.90 7.43 -4.08
N MET A 30 6.89 8.31 -4.29
CA MET A 30 6.72 9.73 -4.03
C MET A 30 5.78 10.37 -5.06
N GLY A 31 5.91 10.00 -6.34
CA GLY A 31 5.04 10.48 -7.42
C GLY A 31 3.59 10.03 -7.22
N ASP A 32 3.37 8.77 -6.86
CA ASP A 32 2.04 8.22 -6.63
C ASP A 32 1.37 8.86 -5.41
N LEU A 33 2.14 9.10 -4.33
CA LEU A 33 1.61 9.81 -3.15
C LEU A 33 1.23 11.26 -3.48
N HIS A 34 2.03 11.96 -4.28
CA HIS A 34 1.68 13.30 -4.77
C HIS A 34 0.41 13.28 -5.61
N TRP A 35 0.27 12.31 -6.51
CA TRP A 35 -0.92 12.13 -7.31
C TRP A 35 -2.16 11.87 -6.45
N MET A 36 -2.08 10.96 -5.45
CA MET A 36 -3.16 10.71 -4.50
C MET A 36 -3.57 11.97 -3.73
N ARG A 37 -2.60 12.80 -3.37
CA ARG A 37 -2.81 14.07 -2.67
C ARG A 37 -3.54 15.09 -3.53
N GLN A 38 -3.13 15.21 -4.80
CA GLN A 38 -3.72 16.15 -5.75
C GLN A 38 -5.17 15.82 -6.12
N ASN A 39 -5.55 14.54 -6.18
CA ASN A 39 -6.92 14.12 -6.51
C ASN A 39 -7.78 13.83 -5.27
N GLY A 40 -7.26 14.05 -4.07
CA GLY A 40 -7.99 13.91 -2.80
C GLY A 40 -8.08 12.50 -2.24
N LEU A 41 -7.51 11.48 -2.92
CA LEU A 41 -7.54 10.09 -2.45
C LEU A 41 -6.80 9.91 -1.13
N GLU A 42 -5.65 10.59 -0.93
CA GLU A 42 -4.94 10.55 0.35
C GLU A 42 -5.85 10.97 1.52
N ALA A 43 -6.54 12.10 1.37
CA ALA A 43 -7.45 12.60 2.41
C ALA A 43 -8.62 11.64 2.66
N ALA A 44 -9.16 11.02 1.59
CA ALA A 44 -10.23 10.04 1.70
C ALA A 44 -9.78 8.77 2.41
N VAL A 45 -8.59 8.23 2.08
CA VAL A 45 -7.98 7.08 2.76
C VAL A 45 -7.78 7.37 4.24
N LYS A 46 -7.18 8.52 4.59
CA LYS A 46 -6.96 8.92 6.00
C LYS A 46 -8.27 9.01 6.77
N LYS A 47 -9.32 9.53 6.16
CA LYS A 47 -10.66 9.60 6.77
C LYS A 47 -11.26 8.22 6.99
N LEU A 48 -11.13 7.32 6.03
CA LEU A 48 -11.68 5.97 6.11
C LEU A 48 -10.88 5.08 7.07
N ALA A 49 -9.57 5.27 7.20
CA ALA A 49 -8.69 4.49 8.08
C ALA A 49 -9.11 4.47 9.56
N VAL A 50 -9.95 5.42 9.98
CA VAL A 50 -10.54 5.45 11.33
C VAL A 50 -11.64 4.38 11.49
N HIS A 51 -12.24 3.92 10.38
CA HIS A 51 -13.42 3.07 10.38
C HIS A 51 -13.19 1.70 9.72
N ILE A 52 -12.22 1.60 8.83
CA ILE A 52 -11.93 0.38 8.08
C ILE A 52 -10.43 0.11 8.06
N PRO A 53 -10.00 -1.17 7.95
CA PRO A 53 -8.59 -1.50 7.89
C PRO A 53 -7.94 -0.97 6.62
N VAL A 54 -6.68 -0.53 6.78
CA VAL A 54 -5.84 -0.12 5.66
C VAL A 54 -4.58 -0.98 5.66
N TRP A 55 -4.22 -1.52 4.51
CA TRP A 55 -3.03 -2.34 4.34
C TRP A 55 -2.14 -1.79 3.23
N GLY A 56 -0.88 -1.51 3.52
CA GLY A 56 0.12 -1.08 2.56
C GLY A 56 1.13 -2.17 2.24
N ILE A 57 1.40 -2.40 0.97
CA ILE A 57 2.44 -3.32 0.50
C ILE A 57 3.54 -2.51 -0.19
N CYS A 58 4.80 -2.73 0.20
CA CYS A 58 5.99 -2.13 -0.41
C CYS A 58 5.89 -0.59 -0.52
N GLY A 59 5.70 -0.02 -1.70
CA GLY A 59 5.46 1.42 -1.87
C GLY A 59 4.25 1.92 -1.07
N GLY A 60 3.15 1.16 -1.06
CA GLY A 60 1.98 1.47 -0.23
C GLY A 60 2.29 1.51 1.27
N TYR A 61 3.14 0.59 1.76
CA TYR A 61 3.63 0.62 3.14
C TYR A 61 4.43 1.89 3.43
N GLN A 62 5.30 2.30 2.51
CA GLN A 62 6.08 3.54 2.63
C GLN A 62 5.18 4.79 2.70
N MET A 63 4.13 4.83 1.86
CA MET A 63 3.16 5.94 1.84
C MET A 63 2.40 6.12 3.15
N LEU A 64 2.15 5.02 3.88
CA LEU A 64 1.47 5.06 5.19
C LEU A 64 2.29 5.76 6.27
N GLY A 65 3.61 5.83 6.13
CA GLY A 65 4.55 6.39 7.10
C GLY A 65 4.45 7.91 7.30
N ARG A 66 5.36 8.44 8.10
CA ARG A 66 5.49 9.89 8.36
C ARG A 66 6.23 10.60 7.25
N THR A 67 7.36 10.03 6.81
CA THR A 67 8.22 10.66 5.81
C THR A 67 8.80 9.65 4.84
N ILE A 68 9.02 10.11 3.60
CA ILE A 68 9.78 9.42 2.57
C ILE A 68 10.89 10.35 2.11
N SER A 69 12.14 9.94 2.28
CA SER A 69 13.32 10.70 1.89
C SER A 69 14.01 10.04 0.69
N ASP A 70 14.40 10.82 -0.29
CA ASP A 70 15.17 10.35 -1.44
C ASP A 70 16.47 11.15 -1.61
N PRO A 71 17.45 10.98 -0.69
CA PRO A 71 18.70 11.74 -0.74
C PRO A 71 19.59 11.39 -1.92
N HIS A 72 19.31 10.30 -2.62
CA HIS A 72 20.09 9.77 -3.73
C HIS A 72 19.42 9.95 -5.10
N GLY A 73 18.18 10.50 -5.14
CA GLY A 73 17.43 10.65 -6.38
C GLY A 73 17.07 9.31 -7.03
N VAL A 74 16.72 8.33 -6.22
CA VAL A 74 16.37 6.96 -6.66
C VAL A 74 15.08 6.97 -7.48
N GLU A 75 14.08 7.75 -7.04
CA GLU A 75 12.83 8.01 -7.73
C GLU A 75 12.89 9.39 -8.39
N ASN A 76 13.73 9.56 -9.42
CA ASN A 76 13.80 10.81 -10.17
C ASN A 76 12.71 10.87 -11.25
N GLU A 77 12.47 12.08 -11.80
CA GLU A 77 11.47 12.31 -12.86
C GLU A 77 11.67 11.44 -14.13
N ASN A 78 12.85 10.86 -14.32
CA ASN A 78 13.11 9.97 -15.45
C ASN A 78 12.52 8.57 -15.26
N SER A 79 12.25 8.13 -14.03
CA SER A 79 11.53 6.88 -13.78
C SER A 79 10.08 6.92 -14.26
N LEU A 80 9.53 8.12 -14.47
CA LEU A 80 8.21 8.35 -15.07
C LEU A 80 8.18 8.13 -16.61
N ARG A 81 9.33 7.97 -17.27
CA ARG A 81 9.44 7.95 -18.74
C ARG A 81 9.67 6.58 -19.34
N GLU A 82 10.05 5.60 -18.56
CA GLU A 82 10.20 4.24 -19.07
C GLU A 82 8.88 3.47 -18.96
N PRO A 83 8.37 2.92 -20.09
CA PRO A 83 7.26 1.98 -20.02
C PRO A 83 7.75 0.75 -19.26
N LEU A 84 7.12 0.50 -18.12
CA LEU A 84 7.51 -0.44 -17.08
C LEU A 84 7.33 -1.92 -17.44
N TYR A 85 6.89 -2.24 -18.67
CA TYR A 85 6.69 -3.60 -19.14
C TYR A 85 7.31 -3.81 -20.51
N PRO A 86 8.08 -4.90 -20.73
CA PRO A 86 8.39 -5.33 -22.07
C PRO A 86 7.07 -5.66 -22.78
N ALA A 87 7.00 -5.37 -24.08
CA ALA A 87 5.83 -5.42 -24.95
C ALA A 87 5.11 -6.79 -25.06
N HIS A 88 5.35 -7.73 -24.17
CA HIS A 88 4.83 -9.11 -24.23
C HIS A 88 3.89 -9.48 -23.07
N CYS A 89 3.49 -8.54 -22.20
CA CYS A 89 2.40 -8.74 -21.28
C CYS A 89 1.15 -8.03 -21.81
N GLU A 90 0.58 -8.53 -22.88
CA GLU A 90 -0.79 -8.24 -23.24
C GLU A 90 -1.71 -8.86 -22.17
N ALA A 91 -2.55 -8.00 -21.60
CA ALA A 91 -3.69 -8.32 -20.74
C ALA A 91 -3.53 -8.15 -19.22
N ILE A 92 -2.85 -7.11 -18.74
CA ILE A 92 -3.30 -6.40 -17.53
C ILE A 92 -2.88 -4.94 -17.72
N SER A 93 -3.80 -4.09 -18.12
CA SER A 93 -3.58 -2.64 -18.16
C SER A 93 -3.52 -2.11 -16.72
N HIS A 94 -2.35 -2.20 -16.12
CA HIS A 94 -2.10 -1.55 -14.85
C HIS A 94 -1.69 -0.11 -15.13
N GLU A 95 -2.63 0.79 -14.97
CA GLU A 95 -2.27 2.19 -14.79
C GLU A 95 -1.53 2.29 -13.45
N PRO A 96 -0.34 2.96 -13.38
CA PRO A 96 0.54 2.93 -12.21
C PRO A 96 -0.03 3.63 -10.96
N ASP A 97 -1.18 4.25 -11.07
CA ASP A 97 -1.70 5.19 -10.08
C ASP A 97 -2.97 4.68 -9.37
N THR A 98 -3.10 3.39 -9.14
CA THR A 98 -4.36 2.81 -8.70
C THR A 98 -4.30 2.27 -7.28
N ILE A 99 -5.27 2.65 -6.46
CA ILE A 99 -5.51 2.05 -5.13
C ILE A 99 -6.40 0.83 -5.33
N ALA A 100 -5.97 -0.32 -4.82
CA ALA A 100 -6.83 -1.49 -4.73
C ALA A 100 -7.76 -1.33 -3.52
N VAL A 101 -9.07 -1.44 -3.77
CA VAL A 101 -10.08 -1.42 -2.72
C VAL A 101 -10.83 -2.74 -2.78
N GLU A 102 -10.85 -3.44 -1.67
CA GLU A 102 -11.59 -4.70 -1.55
C GLU A 102 -12.92 -4.42 -0.84
N ARG A 103 -14.01 -4.88 -1.44
CA ARG A 103 -15.34 -4.78 -0.87
C ARG A 103 -15.96 -6.16 -0.78
N ILE A 104 -16.35 -6.53 0.41
CA ILE A 104 -17.13 -7.75 0.66
C ILE A 104 -18.62 -7.41 0.58
N ARG A 105 -19.34 -8.11 -0.30
CA ARG A 105 -20.79 -8.04 -0.33
C ARG A 105 -21.37 -9.22 0.45
N ARG A 106 -22.11 -8.91 1.49
CA ARG A 106 -22.89 -9.92 2.23
C ARG A 106 -24.22 -10.26 1.56
N ASP A 107 -24.71 -9.43 0.61
CA ASP A 107 -25.97 -9.61 -0.08
C ASP A 107 -25.89 -9.29 -1.58
N GLY A 108 -26.42 -10.18 -2.37
CA GLY A 108 -26.85 -10.17 -3.77
C GLY A 108 -26.31 -9.12 -4.74
N ALA A 109 -25.71 -9.60 -5.80
CA ALA A 109 -25.13 -8.84 -6.90
C ALA A 109 -26.09 -7.83 -7.57
N LEU A 110 -25.63 -6.59 -7.75
CA LEU A 110 -26.11 -5.71 -8.81
C LEU A 110 -25.04 -5.63 -9.91
N PRO A 111 -25.44 -5.80 -11.20
CA PRO A 111 -24.48 -5.77 -12.29
C PRO A 111 -23.97 -4.34 -12.51
N LEU A 112 -22.66 -4.17 -12.54
CA LEU A 112 -22.03 -2.93 -12.99
C LEU A 112 -22.17 -2.85 -14.53
N ARG A 113 -23.00 -1.95 -15.00
CA ARG A 113 -22.98 -1.50 -16.41
C ARG A 113 -21.71 -0.69 -16.65
N GLY A 114 -21.01 -1.02 -17.73
CA GLY A 114 -19.83 -0.32 -18.18
C GLY A 114 -20.07 1.18 -18.32
N MET A 115 -19.22 1.96 -17.68
CA MET A 115 -19.05 3.38 -17.97
C MET A 115 -17.73 3.51 -18.73
N GLU A 116 -17.84 3.97 -19.98
CA GLU A 116 -16.70 4.38 -20.75
C GLU A 116 -16.05 5.60 -20.09
N LEU A 117 -14.75 5.55 -19.91
CA LEU A 117 -13.95 6.65 -19.38
C LEU A 117 -13.85 7.76 -20.43
N PRO A 118 -13.98 9.04 -20.06
CA PRO A 118 -13.74 10.14 -20.98
C PRO A 118 -12.25 10.21 -21.37
N PRO A 119 -11.90 10.63 -22.60
CA PRO A 119 -10.52 10.74 -23.04
C PRO A 119 -9.75 11.77 -22.21
N ARG A 120 -8.57 11.38 -21.77
CA ARG A 120 -7.62 12.25 -21.04
C ARG A 120 -7.13 13.38 -21.95
N GLU A 121 -7.45 14.62 -21.61
CA GLU A 121 -6.68 15.76 -22.08
C GLU A 121 -5.33 15.77 -21.36
N THR A 122 -4.27 15.58 -22.13
CA THR A 122 -2.88 15.66 -21.70
C THR A 122 -2.55 17.10 -21.31
N ARG A 123 -2.67 17.45 -20.05
CA ARG A 123 -2.16 18.71 -19.53
C ARG A 123 -0.68 18.57 -19.21
N ARG A 124 0.17 18.81 -20.22
CA ARG A 124 1.59 19.08 -20.03
C ARG A 124 1.72 20.42 -19.32
N GLN A 125 1.94 20.41 -18.03
CA GLN A 125 2.56 21.52 -17.33
C GLN A 125 3.92 21.04 -16.80
N SER A 126 4.97 21.44 -17.52
CA SER A 126 6.34 21.36 -17.06
C SER A 126 6.50 22.34 -15.90
N HIS A 127 6.49 21.84 -14.67
CA HIS A 127 7.10 22.56 -13.57
C HIS A 127 8.55 22.05 -13.51
N ALA A 128 9.50 22.93 -13.82
CA ALA A 128 10.88 22.71 -13.45
C ALA A 128 10.90 22.65 -11.91
N ALA A 129 11.04 21.45 -11.35
CA ALA A 129 11.25 21.29 -9.93
C ALA A 129 12.56 21.96 -9.57
N ASP A 130 12.54 22.86 -8.60
CA ASP A 130 13.71 23.46 -8.01
C ASP A 130 14.59 22.30 -7.48
N GLU A 131 15.87 22.25 -7.87
CA GLU A 131 16.80 21.19 -7.42
C GLU A 131 16.92 21.09 -5.88
N ASN A 132 16.49 22.10 -5.16
CA ASN A 132 16.44 22.13 -3.71
C ASN A 132 15.19 21.41 -3.14
N SER A 133 14.14 21.25 -3.93
CA SER A 133 12.90 20.52 -3.55
C SER A 133 13.11 19.01 -3.41
N LEU A 134 14.12 18.45 -4.08
CA LEU A 134 14.47 17.01 -4.01
C LEU A 134 15.18 16.60 -2.71
N ARG A 135 15.52 17.55 -1.83
CA ARG A 135 16.25 17.29 -0.58
C ARG A 135 15.37 17.24 0.66
N GLU A 136 14.15 17.75 0.60
CA GLU A 136 13.23 17.70 1.72
C GLU A 136 12.43 16.40 1.72
N PRO A 137 12.34 15.72 2.89
CA PRO A 137 11.51 14.52 3.00
C PRO A 137 10.06 14.80 2.61
N LEU A 138 9.50 13.97 1.75
CA LEU A 138 8.08 14.00 1.44
C LEU A 138 7.29 13.51 2.67
N ARG A 139 6.33 14.30 3.12
CA ARG A 139 5.42 13.88 4.17
C ARG A 139 4.51 12.76 3.67
N GLY A 140 4.45 11.64 4.40
CA GLY A 140 3.56 10.53 4.14
C GLY A 140 2.14 10.75 4.66
N MET A 141 1.37 9.67 4.75
CA MET A 141 0.00 9.71 5.27
C MET A 141 -0.08 9.79 6.80
N GLU A 142 1.00 9.52 7.52
CA GLU A 142 1.08 9.54 8.99
C GLU A 142 0.09 8.57 9.66
N LEU A 143 -0.26 7.49 8.98
CA LEU A 143 -1.10 6.43 9.53
C LEU A 143 -0.31 5.42 10.37
N ILE A 144 1.01 5.36 10.17
CA ILE A 144 1.97 4.58 10.98
C ILE A 144 3.20 5.42 11.30
N ASP A 145 3.89 5.11 12.40
CA ASP A 145 5.05 5.88 12.86
C ASP A 145 6.36 5.33 12.27
N THR A 146 6.50 5.47 10.97
CA THR A 146 7.68 5.02 10.22
C THR A 146 8.25 6.13 9.35
N ASP A 147 9.57 6.12 9.19
CA ASP A 147 10.29 6.98 8.26
C ASP A 147 11.05 6.12 7.26
N THR A 148 10.88 6.39 5.98
CA THR A 148 11.51 5.65 4.89
C THR A 148 12.57 6.49 4.21
N THR A 149 13.76 5.90 3.97
CA THR A 149 14.79 6.46 3.11
C THR A 149 14.96 5.56 1.90
N LEU A 150 14.86 6.12 0.70
CA LEU A 150 15.11 5.40 -0.55
C LEU A 150 16.63 5.24 -0.73
N MET A 151 17.08 4.03 -1.01
CA MET A 151 18.48 3.65 -1.14
C MET A 151 18.78 3.20 -2.58
N PRO A 152 19.99 3.46 -3.10
CA PRO A 152 20.38 3.01 -4.44
C PRO A 152 20.37 1.49 -4.59
N GLU A 153 20.67 0.78 -3.49
CA GLU A 153 20.71 -0.68 -3.47
C GLU A 153 19.29 -1.25 -3.40
N LYS A 154 18.98 -2.11 -4.36
CA LYS A 154 17.70 -2.80 -4.43
C LYS A 154 17.76 -4.11 -3.65
N MET A 155 16.93 -4.24 -2.62
CA MET A 155 16.63 -5.53 -1.99
C MET A 155 15.87 -6.39 -2.99
N ARG A 156 16.31 -7.63 -3.16
CA ARG A 156 15.62 -8.64 -3.96
C ARG A 156 15.84 -10.00 -3.31
N THR A 157 14.90 -10.47 -2.53
CA THR A 157 15.03 -11.70 -1.74
C THR A 157 13.71 -12.44 -1.72
N GLN A 158 13.76 -13.75 -1.99
CA GLN A 158 12.66 -14.64 -1.66
C GLN A 158 12.65 -14.84 -0.16
N THR A 159 11.50 -14.70 0.47
CA THR A 159 11.38 -14.75 1.92
C THR A 159 10.25 -15.66 2.37
N ARG A 160 10.36 -16.13 3.60
CA ARG A 160 9.32 -16.85 4.33
C ARG A 160 9.23 -16.28 5.72
N GLY A 161 8.07 -16.41 6.32
CA GLY A 161 7.86 -15.92 7.67
C GLY A 161 6.54 -16.38 8.22
N LYS A 162 6.19 -15.79 9.35
CA LYS A 162 4.89 -15.97 9.99
C LYS A 162 4.38 -14.63 10.51
N PHE A 163 3.08 -14.48 10.56
CA PHE A 163 2.43 -13.38 11.26
C PHE A 163 2.67 -13.52 12.76
N GLU A 164 3.09 -12.43 13.42
CA GLU A 164 3.41 -12.48 14.82
C GLU A 164 2.53 -11.52 15.62
N ASN A 165 1.80 -12.08 16.59
CA ASN A 165 0.97 -11.30 17.52
C ASN A 165 0.08 -10.24 16.84
N VAL A 166 -0.55 -10.61 15.72
CA VAL A 166 -1.49 -9.72 15.02
C VAL A 166 -2.66 -9.42 15.93
N THR A 167 -3.01 -8.15 16.03
CA THR A 167 -4.07 -7.66 16.91
C THR A 167 -5.26 -7.13 16.11
N GLY A 168 -6.35 -6.80 16.80
CA GLY A 168 -7.56 -6.29 16.17
C GLY A 168 -8.30 -7.33 15.35
N ILE A 169 -9.00 -6.88 14.31
CA ILE A 169 -9.87 -7.72 13.50
C ILE A 169 -9.12 -8.87 12.81
N PHE A 170 -7.84 -8.69 12.51
CA PHE A 170 -7.00 -9.69 11.85
C PHE A 170 -6.19 -10.56 12.81
N SER A 171 -6.55 -10.61 14.09
CA SER A 171 -5.86 -11.44 15.11
C SER A 171 -5.78 -12.93 14.75
N THR A 172 -6.70 -13.44 13.93
CA THR A 172 -6.72 -14.80 13.41
C THR A 172 -5.57 -15.12 12.45
N LEU A 173 -4.83 -14.11 11.99
CA LEU A 173 -3.63 -14.31 11.17
C LEU A 173 -2.42 -14.72 12.02
N SER A 174 -2.44 -14.47 13.33
CA SER A 174 -1.30 -14.80 14.21
C SER A 174 -0.89 -16.26 14.09
N GLY A 175 0.40 -16.47 13.86
CA GLY A 175 1.00 -17.79 13.69
C GLY A 175 0.87 -18.41 12.29
N LEU A 176 0.11 -17.81 11.37
CA LEU A 176 0.07 -18.28 9.99
C LEU A 176 1.39 -18.03 9.29
N GLU A 177 1.87 -19.03 8.59
CA GLU A 177 3.08 -18.94 7.77
C GLU A 177 2.74 -18.42 6.38
N PHE A 178 3.71 -17.75 5.78
CA PHE A 178 3.64 -17.26 4.40
C PHE A 178 4.98 -17.43 3.69
N SER A 179 4.94 -17.50 2.38
CA SER A 179 6.07 -17.32 1.48
C SER A 179 5.80 -16.13 0.55
N GLY A 180 6.86 -15.45 0.18
CA GLY A 180 6.74 -14.27 -0.65
C GLY A 180 8.11 -13.75 -1.08
N TYR A 181 8.19 -12.49 -1.42
CA TYR A 181 9.45 -11.88 -1.81
C TYR A 181 9.48 -10.39 -1.43
N GLU A 182 10.67 -9.92 -1.09
CA GLU A 182 10.98 -8.51 -0.87
C GLU A 182 11.63 -7.96 -2.14
N ILE A 183 11.03 -6.93 -2.74
CA ILE A 183 11.61 -6.20 -3.87
C ILE A 183 11.38 -4.70 -3.62
N HIS A 184 12.33 -4.05 -2.98
CA HIS A 184 12.22 -2.63 -2.64
C HIS A 184 13.58 -1.94 -2.58
N MET A 185 13.56 -0.63 -2.61
CA MET A 185 14.73 0.23 -2.44
C MET A 185 14.64 1.06 -1.16
N GLY A 186 13.53 1.02 -0.46
CA GLY A 186 13.32 1.72 0.79
C GLY A 186 13.94 1.00 1.98
N LYS A 187 14.55 1.77 2.87
CA LYS A 187 14.92 1.36 4.22
C LYS A 187 14.01 2.08 5.20
N THR A 188 13.11 1.35 5.83
CA THR A 188 12.15 1.90 6.78
C THR A 188 12.63 1.72 8.20
N THR A 189 12.64 2.81 8.95
CA THR A 189 12.84 2.85 10.40
C THR A 189 11.50 2.95 11.10
N VAL A 190 11.29 2.11 12.07
CA VAL A 190 10.08 2.08 12.88
C VAL A 190 10.36 2.83 14.18
N SER A 191 9.59 3.88 14.46
CA SER A 191 9.65 4.52 15.77
C SER A 191 9.02 3.62 16.82
N THR A 192 9.69 3.45 17.96
CA THR A 192 9.13 2.70 19.07
C THR A 192 7.99 3.51 19.70
N GLY A 193 6.78 2.98 19.62
CA GLY A 193 5.58 3.58 20.21
C GLY A 193 4.70 2.52 20.88
N GLU A 194 3.88 2.92 21.86
CA GLU A 194 3.01 1.99 22.60
C GLU A 194 1.91 1.33 21.74
N HIS A 195 1.67 1.87 20.52
CA HIS A 195 0.56 1.48 19.66
C HIS A 195 0.97 0.77 18.38
N GLN A 196 2.26 0.49 18.22
CA GLN A 196 2.81 -0.06 17.00
C GLN A 196 3.75 -1.22 17.32
N THR A 197 3.53 -2.35 16.66
CA THR A 197 4.34 -3.57 16.81
C THR A 197 4.71 -4.13 15.42
N PRO A 198 5.78 -4.95 15.32
CA PRO A 198 6.08 -5.68 14.10
C PRO A 198 4.89 -6.53 13.65
N LEU A 199 4.69 -6.63 12.33
CA LEU A 199 3.60 -7.41 11.76
C LEU A 199 4.00 -8.87 11.56
N VAL A 200 5.22 -9.12 11.08
CA VAL A 200 5.70 -10.46 10.76
C VAL A 200 7.12 -10.70 11.26
N GLN A 201 7.40 -11.96 11.56
CA GLN A 201 8.73 -12.52 11.83
C GLN A 201 9.18 -13.30 10.59
N LEU A 202 10.31 -12.92 10.01
CA LEU A 202 10.92 -13.60 8.88
C LEU A 202 11.77 -14.79 9.34
N ALA A 203 11.94 -15.77 8.46
CA ALA A 203 12.70 -16.99 8.76
C ALA A 203 14.21 -16.74 9.00
N ASP A 204 14.74 -15.62 8.52
CA ASP A 204 16.12 -15.19 8.75
C ASP A 204 16.33 -14.46 10.10
N GLY A 205 15.29 -14.35 10.92
CA GLY A 205 15.32 -13.71 12.24
C GLY A 205 15.00 -12.20 12.22
N ARG A 206 14.85 -11.58 11.05
CA ARG A 206 14.38 -10.19 10.95
C ARG A 206 12.88 -10.10 11.23
N THR A 207 12.44 -8.93 11.61
CA THR A 207 11.01 -8.56 11.56
C THR A 207 10.77 -7.68 10.33
N ASP A 208 9.58 -7.78 9.75
CA ASP A 208 9.15 -6.87 8.69
C ASP A 208 7.77 -6.31 8.96
N GLY A 209 7.57 -5.11 8.44
CA GLY A 209 6.32 -4.41 8.52
C GLY A 209 5.93 -3.97 9.93
N VAL A 210 4.80 -3.33 9.98
CA VAL A 210 4.19 -2.89 11.25
C VAL A 210 2.68 -3.06 11.21
N GLN A 211 2.10 -3.22 12.38
CA GLN A 211 0.70 -3.00 12.64
C GLN A 211 0.56 -1.86 13.67
N ARG A 212 -0.39 -0.98 13.43
CA ARG A 212 -0.75 0.08 14.36
C ARG A 212 -2.21 -0.05 14.76
N MET A 213 -2.42 -0.09 16.07
CA MET A 213 -3.74 -0.14 16.69
C MET A 213 -3.83 0.96 17.74
N GLU A 214 -4.91 1.71 17.78
CA GLU A 214 -5.13 2.63 18.89
C GLU A 214 -5.54 1.85 20.14
N LYS A 215 -4.87 2.13 21.26
CA LYS A 215 -5.10 1.43 22.53
C LYS A 215 -6.54 1.64 23.01
N GLY A 216 -7.26 0.55 23.21
CA GLY A 216 -8.65 0.59 23.66
C GLY A 216 -9.66 1.03 22.58
N SER A 217 -9.23 1.14 21.35
CA SER A 217 -10.07 1.42 20.20
C SER A 217 -10.55 0.13 19.54
N GLU A 218 -11.81 0.11 19.10
CA GLU A 218 -12.33 -0.88 18.16
C GLU A 218 -11.92 -0.55 16.70
N ALA A 219 -11.04 0.44 16.53
CA ALA A 219 -10.55 0.83 15.22
C ALA A 219 -9.88 -0.36 14.51
N PRO A 220 -10.14 -0.52 13.22
CA PRO A 220 -9.78 -1.74 12.49
C PRO A 220 -8.28 -1.93 12.23
N GLY A 221 -7.47 -0.90 12.48
CA GLY A 221 -6.01 -0.97 12.40
C GLY A 221 -5.43 -0.63 11.02
N VAL A 222 -4.14 -0.28 11.05
CA VAL A 222 -3.33 -0.01 9.86
C VAL A 222 -2.16 -0.98 9.84
N TYR A 223 -1.93 -1.61 8.70
CA TYR A 223 -0.95 -2.67 8.50
C TYR A 223 -0.05 -2.34 7.33
N GLY A 224 1.19 -2.70 7.39
CA GLY A 224 2.12 -2.52 6.28
C GLY A 224 3.25 -3.52 6.30
N SER A 225 3.73 -3.95 5.13
CA SER A 225 4.84 -4.89 4.96
C SER A 225 5.53 -4.67 3.62
N TYR A 226 6.81 -5.03 3.55
CA TYR A 226 7.54 -5.09 2.28
C TYR A 226 7.29 -6.37 1.50
N VAL A 227 6.74 -7.39 2.13
CA VAL A 227 6.57 -8.72 1.52
C VAL A 227 5.44 -8.69 0.50
N HIS A 228 5.80 -8.92 -0.76
CA HIS A 228 4.87 -9.22 -1.83
C HIS A 228 4.46 -10.70 -1.77
N GLY A 229 3.21 -11.01 -2.15
CA GLY A 229 2.68 -12.38 -2.09
C GLY A 229 2.29 -12.83 -0.68
N ILE A 230 2.34 -11.96 0.32
CA ILE A 230 2.03 -12.29 1.73
C ILE A 230 0.63 -12.89 1.93
N PHE A 231 -0.27 -12.71 0.97
CA PHE A 231 -1.65 -13.21 1.02
C PHE A 231 -1.87 -14.49 0.19
N ASP A 232 -0.84 -14.97 -0.53
CA ASP A 232 -1.00 -16.02 -1.52
C ASP A 232 -1.01 -17.43 -0.90
N ASP A 233 -0.44 -17.57 0.28
CA ASP A 233 -0.31 -18.87 0.95
C ASP A 233 -1.50 -19.19 1.86
N GLY A 234 -1.89 -20.45 1.86
CA GLY A 234 -2.84 -21.03 2.80
C GLY A 234 -4.18 -20.32 2.86
N ASP A 235 -4.65 -20.11 4.11
CA ASP A 235 -5.96 -19.51 4.39
C ASP A 235 -5.87 -17.99 4.67
N ILE A 236 -4.74 -17.33 4.41
CA ILE A 236 -4.50 -15.95 4.81
C ILE A 236 -5.58 -15.03 4.22
N ALA A 237 -5.74 -15.07 2.88
CA ALA A 237 -6.76 -14.26 2.21
C ALA A 237 -8.19 -14.60 2.69
N VAL A 238 -8.46 -15.89 2.94
CA VAL A 238 -9.77 -16.34 3.47
C VAL A 238 -10.02 -15.75 4.85
N ARG A 239 -9.02 -15.77 5.73
CA ARG A 239 -9.17 -15.23 7.10
C ARG A 239 -9.32 -13.72 7.13
N ILE A 240 -8.63 -13.00 6.22
CA ILE A 240 -8.85 -11.57 6.05
C ILE A 240 -10.30 -11.29 5.68
N VAL A 241 -10.81 -11.99 4.67
CA VAL A 241 -12.20 -11.83 4.20
C VAL A 241 -13.24 -12.19 5.28
N GLN A 242 -12.96 -13.22 6.09
CA GLN A 242 -13.85 -13.61 7.19
C GLN A 242 -13.85 -12.62 8.35
N ALA A 243 -12.80 -11.84 8.50
CA ALA A 243 -12.66 -10.85 9.57
C ALA A 243 -13.34 -9.50 9.23
N LEU A 244 -13.56 -9.23 7.93
CA LEU A 244 -14.27 -8.05 7.44
C LEU A 244 -15.79 -8.25 7.47
#